data_888beab00fa871c0bb564234da23436c
#
_entry.id   888beab00fa871c0bb564234da23436c
#
_cell.length_a   1.000
_cell.length_b   1.000
_cell.length_c   1.000
_cell.angle_alpha   90.00
_cell.angle_beta   90.00
_cell.angle_gamma   90.00
#
_symmetry.space_group_name_H-M   'P 1'
#
loop_
_entity.id
_entity.type
_entity.pdbx_description
1 polymer ?
#
loop_
_entity_poly.entity_id
_entity_poly.type
_entity_poly.pdbx_seq_one_letter_code
_entity_poly.pdbx_strand_id
1 'polypeptide(L)'
;PNVVQVYEFSNEGEEGHILAMEYVEGCDLGHLMSAAKSTATRIPPWVAAWIIGEAAKGLHYAHEKRDEGGAPLDIVHRDVSPQNVLVGADGVARLVDFGIARASSKNRQATTGENDLKGKLAYMAPEQMRGDELDRRTDLFAMGVIVWEVLCGKRLFKADSEAATLQRI
;
A
#
# COMPACT_ATOMS: atom_id res chain seq x y z
N PRO A 1 -11.41 11.29 -2.92
CA PRO A 1 -12.04 10.15 -3.62
C PRO A 1 -11.09 8.94 -3.76
N ASN A 2 -9.77 9.15 -3.71
CA ASN A 2 -8.77 8.10 -3.93
C ASN A 2 -8.21 7.49 -2.63
N VAL A 3 -8.87 7.71 -1.52
CA VAL A 3 -8.61 7.07 -0.22
C VAL A 3 -9.92 6.49 0.26
N VAL A 4 -9.93 5.25 0.73
CA VAL A 4 -11.10 4.60 1.32
C VAL A 4 -11.56 5.38 2.54
N GLN A 5 -12.85 5.67 2.60
CA GLN A 5 -13.42 6.42 3.71
C GLN A 5 -13.55 5.52 4.94
N VAL A 6 -13.02 5.98 6.05
CA VAL A 6 -13.24 5.35 7.36
C VAL A 6 -14.46 6.02 8.00
N TYR A 7 -15.42 5.21 8.43
CA TYR A 7 -16.66 5.68 9.08
C TYR A 7 -16.52 5.68 10.59
N GLU A 8 -15.91 4.62 11.14
CA GLU A 8 -15.81 4.45 12.58
C GLU A 8 -14.56 3.66 12.94
N PHE A 9 -13.97 4.02 14.06
CA PHE A 9 -12.93 3.24 14.72
C PHE A 9 -13.38 3.00 16.17
N SER A 10 -13.57 1.74 16.55
CA SER A 10 -13.91 1.36 17.91
C SER A 10 -12.84 0.45 18.51
N ASN A 11 -12.67 0.55 19.84
CA ASN A 11 -11.80 -0.30 20.62
C ASN A 11 -12.67 -1.11 21.57
N GLU A 12 -12.88 -2.38 21.27
CA GLU A 12 -13.74 -3.28 22.06
C GLU A 12 -12.94 -4.07 23.13
N GLY A 13 -11.95 -3.46 23.71
CA GLY A 13 -11.19 -4.03 24.82
C GLY A 13 -10.41 -5.30 24.44
N GLU A 14 -10.76 -6.44 25.02
CA GLU A 14 -10.07 -7.72 24.76
C GLU A 14 -10.30 -8.28 23.35
N GLU A 15 -11.36 -7.88 22.66
CA GLU A 15 -11.68 -8.32 21.30
C GLU A 15 -10.90 -7.59 20.21
N GLY A 16 -10.19 -6.50 20.56
CA GLY A 16 -9.31 -5.76 19.65
C GLY A 16 -9.94 -4.50 19.05
N HIS A 17 -9.36 -4.04 17.93
CA HIS A 17 -9.78 -2.82 17.25
C HIS A 17 -10.65 -3.18 16.04
N ILE A 18 -11.81 -2.52 15.94
CA ILE A 18 -12.71 -2.62 14.78
C ILE A 18 -12.65 -1.32 13.99
N LEU A 19 -12.43 -1.44 12.70
CA LEU A 19 -12.43 -0.33 11.76
C LEU A 19 -13.55 -0.53 10.74
N ALA A 20 -14.59 0.29 10.80
CA ALA A 20 -15.66 0.33 9.81
C ALA A 20 -15.25 1.28 8.67
N MET A 21 -15.27 0.79 7.44
CA MET A 21 -14.85 1.57 6.27
C MET A 21 -15.77 1.35 5.07
N GLU A 22 -15.64 2.22 4.07
CA GLU A 22 -16.28 2.09 2.77
C GLU A 22 -16.00 0.72 2.15
N TYR A 23 -17.05 0.05 1.69
CA TYR A 23 -16.89 -1.15 0.88
C TYR A 23 -16.68 -0.76 -0.58
N VAL A 24 -15.54 -1.18 -1.15
CA VAL A 24 -15.22 -0.96 -2.57
C VAL A 24 -15.55 -2.23 -3.33
N GLU A 25 -16.61 -2.18 -4.14
CA GLU A 25 -16.91 -3.25 -5.08
C GLU A 25 -15.83 -3.31 -6.16
N GLY A 26 -15.03 -4.39 -6.18
CA GLY A 26 -13.89 -4.52 -7.08
C GLY A 26 -12.86 -5.52 -6.57
N CYS A 27 -11.59 -5.28 -6.88
CA CYS A 27 -10.49 -6.10 -6.38
C CYS A 27 -9.26 -5.23 -6.10
N ASP A 28 -8.31 -5.75 -5.35
CA ASP A 28 -7.02 -5.10 -5.23
C ASP A 28 -6.13 -5.31 -6.47
N LEU A 29 -5.16 -4.43 -6.64
CA LEU A 29 -4.24 -4.46 -7.78
C LEU A 29 -3.40 -5.76 -7.82
N GLY A 30 -3.10 -6.37 -6.68
CA GLY A 30 -2.38 -7.63 -6.61
C GLY A 30 -3.19 -8.79 -7.22
N HIS A 31 -4.49 -8.85 -6.95
CA HIS A 31 -5.41 -9.78 -7.60
C HIS A 31 -5.49 -9.52 -9.11
N LEU A 32 -5.60 -8.26 -9.53
CA LEU A 32 -5.64 -7.89 -10.96
C LEU A 32 -4.35 -8.33 -11.69
N MET A 33 -3.18 -8.09 -11.10
CA MET A 33 -1.89 -8.53 -11.63
C MET A 33 -1.79 -10.06 -11.73
N SER A 34 -2.30 -10.77 -10.72
CA SER A 34 -2.32 -12.24 -10.67
C SER A 34 -3.24 -12.81 -11.74
N ALA A 35 -4.43 -12.24 -11.93
CA ALA A 35 -5.38 -12.63 -12.97
C ALA A 35 -4.79 -12.40 -14.37
N ALA A 36 -4.16 -11.27 -14.61
CA ALA A 36 -3.49 -11.00 -15.88
C ALA A 36 -2.39 -12.04 -16.18
N LYS A 37 -1.61 -12.40 -15.16
CA LYS A 37 -0.56 -13.43 -15.29
C LYS A 37 -1.13 -14.83 -15.57
N SER A 38 -2.20 -15.24 -14.90
CA SER A 38 -2.82 -16.56 -15.07
C SER A 38 -3.43 -16.75 -16.45
N THR A 39 -3.90 -15.67 -17.07
CA THR A 39 -4.45 -15.66 -18.43
C THR A 39 -3.41 -15.37 -19.51
N ALA A 40 -2.12 -15.31 -19.15
CA ALA A 40 -1.02 -14.92 -20.03
C ALA A 40 -1.24 -13.57 -20.74
N THR A 41 -2.01 -12.69 -20.11
CA THR A 41 -2.27 -11.32 -20.58
C THR A 41 -1.42 -10.33 -19.79
N ARG A 42 -1.49 -9.06 -20.17
CA ARG A 42 -0.88 -7.95 -19.43
C ARG A 42 -1.91 -6.86 -19.17
N ILE A 43 -1.77 -6.18 -18.05
CA ILE A 43 -2.52 -4.95 -17.83
C ILE A 43 -2.05 -3.94 -18.88
N PRO A 44 -2.96 -3.38 -19.69
CA PRO A 44 -2.57 -2.39 -20.70
C PRO A 44 -1.87 -1.19 -20.04
N PRO A 45 -0.78 -0.64 -20.64
CA PRO A 45 -0.02 0.46 -20.04
C PRO A 45 -0.87 1.68 -19.67
N TRP A 46 -1.91 1.99 -20.44
CA TRP A 46 -2.82 3.10 -20.13
C TRP A 46 -3.71 2.81 -18.92
N VAL A 47 -4.14 1.54 -18.69
CA VAL A 47 -4.86 1.13 -17.47
C VAL A 47 -3.93 1.21 -16.27
N ALA A 48 -2.69 0.71 -16.42
CA ALA A 48 -1.68 0.82 -15.38
C ALA A 48 -1.43 2.28 -14.99
N ALA A 49 -1.24 3.16 -15.97
CA ALA A 49 -1.04 4.58 -15.74
C ALA A 49 -2.23 5.25 -15.04
N TRP A 50 -3.45 4.86 -15.42
CA TRP A 50 -4.67 5.33 -14.78
C TRP A 50 -4.71 4.92 -13.29
N ILE A 51 -4.59 3.62 -12.98
CA ILE A 51 -4.64 3.10 -11.61
C ILE A 51 -3.58 3.77 -10.73
N ILE A 52 -2.33 3.85 -11.23
CA ILE A 52 -1.22 4.47 -10.51
C ILE A 52 -1.46 5.97 -10.30
N GLY A 53 -1.97 6.67 -11.32
CA GLY A 53 -2.30 8.09 -11.22
C GLY A 53 -3.37 8.37 -10.17
N GLU A 54 -4.41 7.53 -10.10
CA GLU A 54 -5.45 7.64 -9.07
C GLU A 54 -4.88 7.34 -7.67
N ALA A 55 -4.08 6.29 -7.51
CA ALA A 55 -3.42 5.99 -6.24
C ALA A 55 -2.46 7.11 -5.80
N ALA A 56 -1.70 7.70 -6.74
CA ALA A 56 -0.82 8.83 -6.46
C ALA A 56 -1.59 10.09 -5.99
N LYS A 57 -2.80 10.34 -6.50
CA LYS A 57 -3.67 11.41 -5.99
C LYS A 57 -4.10 11.15 -4.54
N GLY A 58 -4.38 9.88 -4.19
CA GLY A 58 -4.68 9.49 -2.81
C GLY A 58 -3.50 9.73 -1.86
N LEU A 59 -2.28 9.35 -2.27
CA LEU A 59 -1.06 9.65 -1.51
C LEU A 59 -0.84 11.14 -1.37
N HIS A 60 -0.95 11.90 -2.46
CA HIS A 60 -0.78 13.35 -2.42
C HIS A 60 -1.77 14.02 -1.45
N TYR A 61 -3.05 13.60 -1.50
CA TYR A 61 -4.05 14.11 -0.56
C TYR A 61 -3.65 13.86 0.90
N ALA A 62 -3.15 12.67 1.23
CA ALA A 62 -2.72 12.34 2.58
C ALA A 62 -1.47 13.12 3.00
N HIS A 63 -0.47 13.21 2.11
CA HIS A 63 0.79 13.92 2.36
C HIS A 63 0.63 15.44 2.57
N GLU A 64 -0.38 16.05 1.92
CA GLU A 64 -0.66 17.49 2.04
C GLU A 64 -1.72 17.82 3.11
N LYS A 65 -2.20 16.80 3.84
CA LYS A 65 -3.23 17.00 4.86
C LYS A 65 -2.69 17.86 6.01
N ARG A 66 -3.53 18.83 6.44
CA ARG A 66 -3.22 19.75 7.53
C ARG A 66 -4.25 19.61 8.65
N ASP A 67 -3.86 19.97 9.85
CA ASP A 67 -4.77 20.09 10.98
C ASP A 67 -5.65 21.36 10.88
N GLU A 68 -6.50 21.57 11.86
CA GLU A 68 -7.38 22.78 11.93
C GLU A 68 -6.60 24.09 12.08
N GLY A 69 -5.39 24.04 12.60
CA GLY A 69 -4.47 25.16 12.75
C GLY A 69 -3.64 25.46 11.49
N GLY A 70 -3.75 24.61 10.45
CA GLY A 70 -3.01 24.73 9.20
C GLY A 70 -1.61 24.11 9.24
N ALA A 71 -1.21 23.43 10.32
CA ALA A 71 0.06 22.73 10.41
C ALA A 71 0.01 21.39 9.62
N PRO A 72 1.09 20.99 8.93
CA PRO A 72 1.15 19.72 8.24
C PRO A 72 0.96 18.56 9.24
N LEU A 73 0.19 17.53 8.84
CA LEU A 73 0.03 16.31 9.62
C LEU A 73 1.11 15.27 9.34
N ASP A 74 1.95 15.50 8.33
CA ASP A 74 3.05 14.62 7.91
C ASP A 74 2.65 13.16 7.80
N ILE A 75 1.44 12.91 7.26
CA ILE A 75 0.90 11.57 7.10
C ILE A 75 1.72 10.85 6.03
N VAL A 76 2.29 9.70 6.40
CA VAL A 76 2.97 8.76 5.50
C VAL A 76 2.24 7.43 5.57
N HIS A 77 1.94 6.82 4.43
CA HIS A 77 1.20 5.55 4.36
C HIS A 77 2.00 4.38 4.93
N ARG A 78 3.29 4.28 4.61
CA ARG A 78 4.28 3.31 5.12
C ARG A 78 4.05 1.84 4.72
N ASP A 79 2.94 1.53 4.07
CA ASP A 79 2.58 0.17 3.65
C ASP A 79 1.96 0.17 2.24
N VAL A 80 2.46 1.02 1.34
CA VAL A 80 2.00 1.05 -0.06
C VAL A 80 2.39 -0.25 -0.73
N SER A 81 1.39 -0.99 -1.22
CA SER A 81 1.57 -2.28 -1.89
C SER A 81 0.39 -2.53 -2.84
N PRO A 82 0.50 -3.46 -3.82
CA PRO A 82 -0.62 -3.75 -4.71
C PRO A 82 -1.90 -4.20 -3.99
N GLN A 83 -1.79 -4.83 -2.82
CA GLN A 83 -2.92 -5.26 -2.01
C GLN A 83 -3.67 -4.08 -1.38
N ASN A 84 -2.97 -2.96 -1.16
CA ASN A 84 -3.52 -1.76 -0.55
C ASN A 84 -3.98 -0.72 -1.60
N VAL A 85 -4.00 -1.09 -2.88
CA VAL A 85 -4.58 -0.31 -3.99
C VAL A 85 -5.82 -1.05 -4.48
N LEU A 86 -7.01 -0.60 -4.07
CA LEU A 86 -8.28 -1.15 -4.51
C LEU A 86 -8.70 -0.54 -5.85
N VAL A 87 -9.07 -1.37 -6.80
CA VAL A 87 -9.58 -0.95 -8.11
C VAL A 87 -11.08 -1.24 -8.13
N GLY A 88 -11.86 -0.18 -8.02
CA GLY A 88 -13.32 -0.28 -7.97
C GLY A 88 -13.94 -0.57 -9.35
N ALA A 89 -15.09 -1.22 -9.35
CA ALA A 89 -15.90 -1.43 -10.54
C ALA A 89 -16.38 -0.11 -11.18
N ASP A 90 -16.37 0.97 -10.41
CA ASP A 90 -16.60 2.35 -10.83
C ASP A 90 -15.41 2.98 -11.61
N GLY A 91 -14.31 2.22 -11.75
CA GLY A 91 -13.10 2.67 -12.43
C GLY A 91 -12.20 3.56 -11.57
N VAL A 92 -12.49 3.76 -10.29
CA VAL A 92 -11.67 4.58 -9.38
C VAL A 92 -10.73 3.70 -8.58
N ALA A 93 -9.44 4.03 -8.55
CA ALA A 93 -8.51 3.38 -7.63
C ALA A 93 -8.44 4.15 -6.30
N ARG A 94 -8.46 3.40 -5.19
CA ARG A 94 -8.46 3.92 -3.81
C ARG A 94 -7.38 3.24 -2.99
N LEU A 95 -6.69 4.03 -2.17
CA LEU A 95 -5.78 3.50 -1.17
C LEU A 95 -6.54 3.09 0.10
N VAL A 96 -6.12 1.99 0.70
CA VAL A 96 -6.63 1.44 1.95
C VAL A 96 -5.48 1.13 2.90
N ASP A 97 -5.78 1.00 4.19
CA ASP A 97 -4.81 0.57 5.22
C ASP A 97 -3.57 1.47 5.33
N PHE A 98 -3.78 2.76 5.54
CA PHE A 98 -2.72 3.63 6.01
C PHE A 98 -2.12 3.03 7.27
N GLY A 99 -0.81 2.78 7.30
CA GLY A 99 -0.08 2.03 8.33
C GLY A 99 -0.16 2.59 9.75
N ILE A 100 -1.36 3.02 10.17
CA ILE A 100 -1.67 3.64 11.46
C ILE A 100 -1.29 2.68 12.61
N ALA A 101 -1.50 1.38 12.42
CA ALA A 101 -1.15 0.36 13.41
C ALA A 101 0.38 0.20 13.61
N ARG A 102 1.20 0.60 12.64
CA ARG A 102 2.67 0.54 12.73
C ARG A 102 3.29 1.72 13.47
N ALA A 103 2.60 2.85 13.56
CA ALA A 103 3.09 4.04 14.27
C ALA A 103 3.06 3.87 15.81
N SER A 104 2.17 3.03 16.32
CA SER A 104 1.95 2.84 17.76
C SER A 104 2.62 1.60 18.36
N SER A 105 3.15 0.69 17.56
CA SER A 105 3.77 -0.53 18.09
C SER A 105 5.31 -0.48 17.99
N LYS A 106 5.97 -0.18 19.10
CA LYS A 106 7.38 -0.57 19.35
C LYS A 106 7.56 -2.10 19.35
N ASN A 107 6.50 -2.88 19.23
CA ASN A 107 6.49 -4.34 19.17
C ASN A 107 6.21 -4.81 17.73
N ARG A 108 7.25 -5.31 17.10
CA ARG A 108 7.27 -5.97 15.78
C ARG A 108 6.56 -7.33 15.72
N GLN A 109 5.60 -7.62 16.58
CA GLN A 109 4.84 -8.87 16.52
C GLN A 109 3.44 -8.60 15.96
N ALA A 110 3.36 -8.83 14.69
CA ALA A 110 2.30 -8.61 13.77
C ALA A 110 1.16 -9.63 13.88
N THR A 111 0.02 -9.19 13.47
CA THR A 111 -1.21 -9.94 13.20
C THR A 111 -1.40 -10.28 11.72
N THR A 112 -0.34 -10.33 10.92
CA THR A 112 -0.39 -10.77 9.51
C THR A 112 0.37 -12.07 9.35
N GLY A 113 -0.24 -13.05 8.66
CA GLY A 113 0.37 -14.37 8.42
C GLY A 113 1.74 -14.26 7.73
N GLU A 114 2.64 -15.22 7.99
CA GLU A 114 4.01 -15.23 7.46
C GLU A 114 4.10 -15.01 5.93
N ASN A 115 3.10 -15.44 5.18
CA ASN A 115 3.06 -15.28 3.72
C ASN A 115 2.75 -13.86 3.26
N ASP A 116 1.94 -13.10 4.02
CA ASP A 116 1.62 -11.71 3.72
C ASP A 116 2.82 -10.79 3.99
N LEU A 117 3.56 -11.06 5.07
CA LEU A 117 4.77 -10.33 5.39
C LEU A 117 5.83 -10.48 4.30
N LYS A 118 6.02 -11.72 3.78
CA LYS A 118 6.96 -12.02 2.67
C LYS A 118 6.65 -11.25 1.39
N GLY A 119 5.36 -11.04 1.10
CA GLY A 119 4.92 -10.28 -0.06
C GLY A 119 5.21 -8.78 0.04
N LYS A 120 5.11 -8.22 1.24
CA LYS A 120 5.22 -6.79 1.51
C LYS A 120 6.66 -6.28 1.59
N LEU A 121 7.62 -7.13 1.99
CA LEU A 121 9.03 -6.75 2.08
C LEU A 121 9.59 -6.19 0.75
N ALA A 122 9.12 -6.69 -0.38
CA ALA A 122 9.59 -6.25 -1.70
C ALA A 122 9.21 -4.80 -2.08
N TYR A 123 8.33 -4.16 -1.30
CA TYR A 123 7.91 -2.76 -1.48
C TYR A 123 8.48 -1.82 -0.41
N MET A 124 9.19 -2.37 0.57
CA MET A 124 9.74 -1.62 1.69
C MET A 124 10.89 -0.73 1.21
N ALA A 125 10.85 0.55 1.54
CA ALA A 125 11.92 1.47 1.20
C ALA A 125 13.18 1.21 2.04
N PRO A 126 14.38 1.53 1.52
CA PRO A 126 15.65 1.30 2.25
C PRO A 126 15.68 1.94 3.64
N GLU A 127 15.13 3.15 3.80
CA GLU A 127 15.04 3.85 5.07
C GLU A 127 14.14 3.13 6.09
N GLN A 128 13.07 2.46 5.62
CA GLN A 128 12.23 1.63 6.50
C GLN A 128 12.98 0.42 7.05
N MET A 129 13.83 -0.19 6.23
CA MET A 129 14.65 -1.34 6.64
C MET A 129 15.71 -0.95 7.64
N ARG A 130 16.30 0.23 7.49
CA ARG A 130 17.31 0.76 8.40
C ARG A 130 16.70 1.31 9.69
N GLY A 131 15.39 1.56 9.72
CA GLY A 131 14.71 2.20 10.84
C GLY A 131 15.01 3.70 10.93
N ASP A 132 15.34 4.31 9.79
CA ASP A 132 15.56 5.75 9.66
C ASP A 132 14.24 6.52 9.77
N GLU A 133 14.33 7.84 9.81
CA GLU A 133 13.16 8.73 9.76
C GLU A 133 12.44 8.61 8.41
N LEU A 134 11.11 8.47 8.46
CA LEU A 134 10.28 8.22 7.28
C LEU A 134 9.53 9.48 6.87
N ASP A 135 9.59 9.78 5.57
CA ASP A 135 8.78 10.84 4.97
C ASP A 135 8.02 10.33 3.73
N ARG A 136 7.38 11.23 3.00
CA ARG A 136 6.59 10.91 1.79
C ARG A 136 7.37 10.13 0.72
N ARG A 137 8.70 10.20 0.70
CA ARG A 137 9.54 9.49 -0.28
C ARG A 137 9.49 7.99 -0.09
N THR A 138 9.24 7.52 1.13
CA THR A 138 9.01 6.11 1.44
C THR A 138 7.84 5.55 0.62
N ASP A 139 6.72 6.27 0.55
CA ASP A 139 5.55 5.85 -0.24
C ASP A 139 5.83 5.95 -1.75
N LEU A 140 6.59 6.96 -2.17
CA LEU A 140 6.99 7.12 -3.57
C LEU A 140 7.91 6.00 -4.06
N PHE A 141 8.82 5.51 -3.20
CA PHE A 141 9.64 4.34 -3.50
C PHE A 141 8.77 3.12 -3.77
N ALA A 142 7.84 2.80 -2.86
CA ALA A 142 6.93 1.68 -3.00
C ALA A 142 6.05 1.80 -4.26
N MET A 143 5.55 3.01 -4.55
CA MET A 143 4.79 3.29 -5.78
C MET A 143 5.64 3.05 -7.03
N GLY A 144 6.92 3.45 -7.04
CA GLY A 144 7.86 3.18 -8.13
C GLY A 144 8.04 1.68 -8.40
N VAL A 145 8.15 0.87 -7.34
CA VAL A 145 8.20 -0.59 -7.45
C VAL A 145 6.92 -1.13 -8.09
N ILE A 146 5.75 -0.67 -7.63
CA ILE A 146 4.45 -1.10 -8.19
C ILE A 146 4.34 -0.75 -9.67
N VAL A 147 4.70 0.48 -10.07
CA VAL A 147 4.71 0.91 -11.47
C VAL A 147 5.54 -0.04 -12.32
N TRP A 148 6.76 -0.33 -11.87
CA TRP A 148 7.64 -1.23 -12.60
C TRP A 148 7.04 -2.64 -12.74
N GLU A 149 6.50 -3.20 -11.65
CA GLU A 149 5.93 -4.56 -11.64
C GLU A 149 4.69 -4.68 -12.53
N VAL A 150 3.80 -3.70 -12.51
CA VAL A 150 2.60 -3.68 -13.34
C VAL A 150 2.96 -3.62 -14.83
N LEU A 151 3.92 -2.77 -15.20
CA LEU A 151 4.33 -2.60 -16.59
C LEU A 151 5.15 -3.79 -17.11
N CYS A 152 6.06 -4.32 -16.29
CA CYS A 152 6.94 -5.43 -16.68
C CYS A 152 6.28 -6.82 -16.52
N GLY A 153 5.23 -6.93 -15.71
CA GLY A 153 4.58 -8.21 -15.38
C GLY A 153 5.48 -9.15 -14.57
N LYS A 154 6.49 -8.60 -13.86
CA LYS A 154 7.47 -9.34 -13.06
C LYS A 154 7.65 -8.67 -11.72
N ARG A 155 8.13 -9.41 -10.73
CA ARG A 155 8.52 -8.83 -9.43
C ARG A 155 9.90 -8.20 -9.51
N LEU A 156 10.06 -6.96 -9.01
CA LEU A 156 11.32 -6.22 -9.09
C LEU A 156 12.36 -6.78 -8.11
N PHE A 157 12.03 -6.84 -6.84
CA PHE A 157 12.99 -7.20 -5.79
C PHE A 157 12.80 -8.61 -5.21
N LYS A 158 11.76 -9.35 -5.61
CA LYS A 158 11.51 -10.69 -5.08
C LYS A 158 12.67 -11.64 -5.38
N ALA A 159 13.15 -12.32 -4.34
CA ALA A 159 14.12 -13.40 -4.40
C ALA A 159 13.60 -14.65 -3.67
N ASP A 160 14.42 -15.71 -3.61
CA ASP A 160 14.05 -17.01 -3.05
C ASP A 160 13.92 -16.97 -1.52
N SER A 161 14.55 -16.00 -0.85
CA SER A 161 14.44 -15.76 0.59
C SER A 161 14.21 -14.28 0.90
N GLU A 162 13.72 -14.00 2.12
CA GLU A 162 13.56 -12.64 2.61
C GLU A 162 14.89 -11.90 2.65
N ALA A 163 15.95 -12.54 3.17
CA ALA A 163 17.28 -11.96 3.24
C ALA A 163 17.80 -11.59 1.83
N ALA A 164 17.59 -12.48 0.84
CA ALA A 164 17.98 -12.20 -0.54
C ALA A 164 17.13 -11.10 -1.18
N THR A 165 15.84 -10.97 -0.79
CA THR A 165 14.96 -9.88 -1.24
C THR A 165 15.47 -8.54 -0.68
N LEU A 166 15.78 -8.49 0.62
CA LEU A 166 16.32 -7.28 1.28
C LEU A 166 17.68 -6.85 0.71
N GLN A 167 18.52 -7.80 0.27
CA GLN A 167 19.80 -7.47 -0.38
C GLN A 167 19.65 -6.86 -1.77
N ARG A 168 18.50 -7.02 -2.42
CA ARG A 168 18.23 -6.45 -3.75
C ARG A 168 17.69 -5.01 -3.69
N ILE A 169 17.19 -4.63 -2.55
CA ILE A 169 16.72 -3.28 -2.27
C ILE A 169 17.87 -2.39 -1.81
#